data_eade71ecb28e8d072e90cfe8fb1fce9b
#
_entry.id   eade71ecb28e8d072e90cfe8fb1fce9b
#
_cell.length_a   1.000
_cell.length_b   1.000
_cell.length_c   1.000
_cell.angle_alpha   90.00
_cell.angle_beta   90.00
_cell.angle_gamma   90.00
#
_symmetry.space_group_name_H-M   'P 1'
#
loop_
_entity.id
_entity.type
_entity.pdbx_description
1 polymer ?
#
loop_
_entity_poly.entity_id
_entity_poly.type
_entity_poly.pdbx_seq_one_letter_code
_entity_poly.pdbx_strand_id
1 'polypeptide(L)'
;LKVMGNLALDVKHGYRTSMSKTSHANTTVAVVCNPTSNKGKGAQVGGHVIDLLRGAGRKHGFDVIDVTGTSFDDSLANARRRGDEYDYLVAVGGDGMVALGANAVGCSGKPLGIVAIGSGNDFARGLDLPVNRVETAVEGIVGAIVRGTHIDVDMGLVTSLPDGHAIDSTDGTDVSQSRSPIDRYYAGMLSCGLDASINDRANHSHLPNGSLRYFAAVIVELTHMKSYGYHIKATLADGSVEERDIISPLLTVANSRHIGGGIEVSPYSRFADGLLDLVWLDHVPNFRECVDAVARAYHGRLLGSHAFGWKRVRDIEITRATEGDEPPVLMADGEYVGHLPVKVLAKD
;
A
#
# COMPACT_ATOMS: atom_id res chain seq x y z
N LEU A 1 11.40 3.70 2.17
CA LEU A 1 11.16 4.23 0.81
C LEU A 1 11.46 5.72 0.75
N LYS A 2 12.22 6.16 -0.26
CA LYS A 2 12.48 7.59 -0.51
C LYS A 2 11.40 8.16 -1.42
N VAL A 3 10.71 9.21 -0.99
CA VAL A 3 9.64 9.83 -1.79
C VAL A 3 10.00 11.28 -2.15
N MET A 4 9.87 11.60 -3.44
CA MET A 4 10.03 12.96 -3.95
C MET A 4 8.71 13.72 -3.93
N GLY A 5 8.73 14.95 -3.44
CA GLY A 5 7.53 15.79 -3.38
C GLY A 5 7.82 17.23 -2.99
N ASN A 6 6.78 17.96 -2.65
CA ASN A 6 6.89 19.35 -2.25
C ASN A 6 7.38 19.45 -0.79
N LEU A 7 8.50 20.09 -0.54
CA LEU A 7 9.18 20.21 0.77
C LEU A 7 8.35 20.83 1.90
N ALA A 8 7.15 21.37 1.60
CA ALA A 8 6.24 21.89 2.62
C ALA A 8 5.78 20.82 3.64
N LEU A 9 6.02 19.54 3.37
CA LEU A 9 5.67 18.41 4.24
C LEU A 9 6.58 18.25 5.46
N ASP A 10 7.81 18.72 5.37
CA ASP A 10 8.88 18.44 6.35
C ASP A 10 8.54 18.98 7.76
N VAL A 11 7.93 20.15 7.83
CA VAL A 11 7.64 20.82 9.11
C VAL A 11 6.37 20.28 9.79
N LYS A 12 5.38 19.84 9.00
CA LYS A 12 4.04 19.51 9.51
C LYS A 12 3.94 18.09 10.06
N HIS A 13 4.71 17.14 9.52
CA HIS A 13 4.58 15.71 9.83
C HIS A 13 5.84 15.09 10.45
N GLY A 14 6.90 15.87 10.67
CA GLY A 14 8.13 15.39 11.29
C GLY A 14 9.03 14.53 10.40
N TYR A 15 8.79 14.54 9.07
CA TYR A 15 9.67 13.84 8.12
C TYR A 15 11.04 14.50 8.05
N ARG A 16 12.07 13.67 7.91
CA ARG A 16 13.43 14.18 7.66
C ARG A 16 13.61 14.32 6.16
N THR A 17 13.94 15.53 5.71
CA THR A 17 14.42 15.74 4.34
C THR A 17 15.85 15.27 4.26
N SER A 18 16.11 14.30 3.43
CA SER A 18 17.44 13.79 3.13
C SER A 18 17.91 14.33 1.78
N MET A 19 19.23 14.49 1.61
CA MET A 19 19.83 14.91 0.34
C MET A 19 20.59 13.73 -0.26
N SER A 20 20.25 13.37 -1.51
CA SER A 20 21.03 12.43 -2.29
C SER A 20 22.19 13.16 -2.98
N LYS A 21 23.41 12.63 -2.82
CA LYS A 21 24.59 13.13 -3.58
C LYS A 21 24.52 12.59 -5.00
N THR A 22 23.64 13.12 -5.83
CA THR A 22 23.65 12.83 -7.27
C THR A 22 24.55 13.83 -7.98
N SER A 23 25.58 13.32 -8.63
CA SER A 23 26.35 14.05 -9.65
C SER A 23 25.41 14.28 -10.83
N HIS A 24 25.12 15.52 -11.19
CA HIS A 24 24.18 15.89 -12.26
C HIS A 24 24.65 15.53 -13.70
N ALA A 25 25.76 14.85 -13.86
CA ALA A 25 26.20 14.34 -15.17
C ALA A 25 25.47 13.01 -15.44
N ASN A 26 24.56 13.00 -16.40
CA ASN A 26 23.75 11.85 -16.87
C ASN A 26 22.65 11.34 -15.93
N THR A 27 21.98 12.21 -15.20
CA THR A 27 20.79 11.82 -14.43
C THR A 27 19.66 11.34 -15.34
N THR A 28 19.07 10.18 -15.04
CA THR A 28 17.94 9.62 -15.80
C THR A 28 16.73 9.41 -14.88
N VAL A 29 15.56 9.83 -15.37
CA VAL A 29 14.26 9.67 -14.72
C VAL A 29 13.45 8.63 -15.49
N ALA A 30 13.09 7.54 -14.85
CA ALA A 30 12.17 6.57 -15.43
C ALA A 30 10.72 6.94 -15.09
N VAL A 31 9.81 6.71 -16.03
CA VAL A 31 8.37 6.87 -15.82
C VAL A 31 7.68 5.53 -16.00
N VAL A 32 6.79 5.19 -15.08
CA VAL A 32 5.90 4.03 -15.22
C VAL A 32 4.45 4.49 -15.00
N CYS A 33 3.55 4.11 -15.91
CA CYS A 33 2.14 4.46 -15.83
C CYS A 33 1.25 3.22 -16.03
N ASN A 34 -0.03 3.34 -15.66
CA ASN A 34 -1.03 2.32 -15.97
C ASN A 34 -1.78 2.69 -17.26
N PRO A 35 -1.45 2.07 -18.40
CA PRO A 35 -2.04 2.44 -19.69
C PRO A 35 -3.53 2.12 -19.78
N THR A 36 -4.02 1.15 -19.00
CA THR A 36 -5.41 0.68 -19.05
C THR A 36 -6.33 1.39 -18.06
N SER A 37 -5.77 2.18 -17.13
CA SER A 37 -6.57 2.87 -16.12
C SER A 37 -7.53 3.90 -16.74
N ASN A 38 -8.69 4.07 -16.08
CA ASN A 38 -9.70 5.06 -16.43
C ASN A 38 -10.11 5.02 -17.93
N LYS A 39 -10.37 3.79 -18.47
CA LYS A 39 -10.79 3.55 -19.87
C LYS A 39 -9.78 4.07 -20.92
N GLY A 40 -8.49 3.91 -20.65
CA GLY A 40 -7.40 4.33 -21.57
C GLY A 40 -6.92 5.77 -21.38
N LYS A 41 -7.54 6.57 -20.52
CA LYS A 41 -7.06 7.91 -20.16
C LYS A 41 -5.70 7.88 -19.46
N GLY A 42 -5.38 6.77 -18.79
CA GLY A 42 -4.08 6.58 -18.13
C GLY A 42 -2.90 6.69 -19.08
N ALA A 43 -3.00 6.14 -20.29
CA ALA A 43 -1.98 6.26 -21.32
C ALA A 43 -1.77 7.73 -21.76
N GLN A 44 -2.88 8.47 -21.93
CA GLN A 44 -2.83 9.89 -22.32
C GLN A 44 -2.15 10.76 -21.24
N VAL A 45 -2.51 10.55 -19.97
CA VAL A 45 -1.90 11.29 -18.86
C VAL A 45 -0.44 10.87 -18.67
N GLY A 46 -0.11 9.58 -18.81
CA GLY A 46 1.28 9.10 -18.78
C GLY A 46 2.14 9.77 -19.86
N GLY A 47 1.66 9.86 -21.10
CA GLY A 47 2.32 10.59 -22.18
C GLY A 47 2.53 12.07 -21.86
N HIS A 48 1.51 12.73 -21.30
CA HIS A 48 1.61 14.13 -20.87
C HIS A 48 2.66 14.34 -19.77
N VAL A 49 2.72 13.47 -18.76
CA VAL A 49 3.75 13.51 -17.70
C VAL A 49 5.15 13.34 -18.29
N ILE A 50 5.33 12.39 -19.22
CA ILE A 50 6.60 12.17 -19.92
C ILE A 50 7.02 13.43 -20.68
N ASP A 51 6.12 14.09 -21.38
CA ASP A 51 6.41 15.32 -22.14
C ASP A 51 6.79 16.48 -21.20
N LEU A 52 6.10 16.65 -20.08
CA LEU A 52 6.44 17.65 -19.05
C LEU A 52 7.84 17.39 -18.47
N LEU A 53 8.13 16.14 -18.11
CA LEU A 53 9.44 15.74 -17.58
C LEU A 53 10.56 15.92 -18.62
N ARG A 54 10.33 15.56 -19.89
CA ARG A 54 11.29 15.81 -20.98
C ARG A 54 11.55 17.30 -21.18
N GLY A 55 10.49 18.12 -21.09
CA GLY A 55 10.61 19.57 -21.12
C GLY A 55 11.51 20.10 -20.01
N ALA A 56 11.29 19.63 -18.79
CA ALA A 56 12.12 19.96 -17.64
C ALA A 56 13.56 19.40 -17.78
N GLY A 57 13.70 18.17 -18.28
CA GLY A 57 14.99 17.54 -18.52
C GLY A 57 15.90 18.35 -19.44
N ARG A 58 15.34 18.87 -20.56
CA ARG A 58 16.07 19.80 -21.44
C ARG A 58 16.55 21.07 -20.74
N LYS A 59 15.81 21.54 -19.74
CA LYS A 59 16.15 22.75 -18.98
C LYS A 59 17.15 22.49 -17.86
N HIS A 60 17.06 21.33 -17.20
CA HIS A 60 17.80 21.03 -15.97
C HIS A 60 18.87 19.94 -16.12
N GLY A 61 19.03 19.35 -17.33
CA GLY A 61 20.13 18.42 -17.63
C GLY A 61 19.86 16.99 -17.16
N PHE A 62 18.65 16.44 -17.35
CA PHE A 62 18.36 15.04 -17.11
C PHE A 62 17.58 14.40 -18.27
N ASP A 63 17.75 13.09 -18.44
CA ASP A 63 17.06 12.30 -19.45
C ASP A 63 15.80 11.64 -18.90
N VAL A 64 14.86 11.27 -19.77
CA VAL A 64 13.60 10.62 -19.40
C VAL A 64 13.38 9.37 -20.25
N ILE A 65 13.18 8.23 -19.57
CA ILE A 65 12.85 6.94 -20.20
C ILE A 65 11.47 6.47 -19.75
N ASP A 66 10.78 5.75 -20.63
CA ASP A 66 9.53 5.07 -20.31
C ASP A 66 9.82 3.59 -20.03
N VAL A 67 9.37 3.11 -18.89
CA VAL A 67 9.48 1.70 -18.45
C VAL A 67 8.12 1.04 -18.30
N THR A 68 7.06 1.67 -18.80
CA THR A 68 5.70 1.14 -18.80
C THR A 68 5.62 -0.15 -19.60
N GLY A 69 5.01 -1.16 -19.02
CA GLY A 69 4.71 -2.44 -19.68
C GLY A 69 3.26 -2.53 -20.16
N THR A 70 2.89 -3.69 -20.64
CA THR A 70 1.53 -3.99 -21.11
C THR A 70 0.56 -4.39 -20.01
N SER A 71 1.09 -4.77 -18.82
CA SER A 71 0.37 -5.14 -17.61
C SER A 71 1.07 -4.58 -16.38
N PHE A 72 0.46 -4.78 -15.19
CA PHE A 72 1.10 -4.45 -13.91
C PHE A 72 2.41 -5.22 -13.74
N ASP A 73 2.37 -6.54 -13.91
CA ASP A 73 3.54 -7.40 -13.71
C ASP A 73 4.65 -7.11 -14.73
N ASP A 74 4.29 -6.85 -15.99
CA ASP A 74 5.24 -6.47 -17.05
C ASP A 74 5.88 -5.11 -16.75
N SER A 75 5.10 -4.15 -16.26
CA SER A 75 5.62 -2.83 -15.83
C SER A 75 6.57 -2.95 -14.64
N LEU A 76 6.24 -3.77 -13.65
CA LEU A 76 7.11 -4.04 -12.50
C LEU A 76 8.41 -4.73 -12.93
N ALA A 77 8.29 -5.76 -13.80
CA ALA A 77 9.44 -6.46 -14.36
C ALA A 77 10.35 -5.53 -15.19
N ASN A 78 9.76 -4.66 -16.01
CA ASN A 78 10.49 -3.66 -16.78
C ASN A 78 11.23 -2.66 -15.90
N ALA A 79 10.54 -2.10 -14.88
CA ALA A 79 11.15 -1.15 -13.95
C ALA A 79 12.33 -1.78 -13.19
N ARG A 80 12.19 -3.03 -12.74
CA ARG A 80 13.27 -3.76 -12.05
C ARG A 80 14.45 -4.11 -12.97
N ARG A 81 14.15 -4.69 -14.15
CA ARG A 81 15.18 -5.10 -15.12
C ARG A 81 16.04 -3.93 -15.61
N ARG A 82 15.41 -2.77 -15.81
CA ARG A 82 16.08 -1.55 -16.26
C ARG A 82 16.53 -0.66 -15.09
N GLY A 83 16.57 -1.21 -13.89
CA GLY A 83 16.92 -0.48 -12.67
C GLY A 83 18.24 0.27 -12.75
N ASP A 84 19.24 -0.27 -13.44
CA ASP A 84 20.55 0.37 -13.59
C ASP A 84 20.57 1.52 -14.62
N GLU A 85 19.49 1.69 -15.39
CA GLU A 85 19.39 2.74 -16.41
C GLU A 85 18.85 4.07 -15.89
N TYR A 86 18.35 4.13 -14.64
CA TYR A 86 17.76 5.35 -14.09
C TYR A 86 18.13 5.58 -12.62
N ASP A 87 18.06 6.84 -12.19
CA ASP A 87 18.33 7.30 -10.83
C ASP A 87 17.04 7.54 -10.04
N TYR A 88 15.97 7.91 -10.72
CA TYR A 88 14.66 8.25 -10.15
C TYR A 88 13.55 7.50 -10.90
N LEU A 89 12.54 7.05 -10.17
CA LEU A 89 11.32 6.49 -10.76
C LEU A 89 10.13 7.42 -10.49
N VAL A 90 9.29 7.64 -11.50
CA VAL A 90 8.03 8.37 -11.37
C VAL A 90 6.87 7.44 -11.70
N ALA A 91 6.03 7.17 -10.70
CA ALA A 91 4.80 6.39 -10.85
C ALA A 91 3.61 7.30 -11.12
N VAL A 92 2.89 7.03 -12.21
CA VAL A 92 1.72 7.80 -12.66
C VAL A 92 0.48 6.94 -12.57
N GLY A 93 -0.40 7.23 -11.61
CA GLY A 93 -1.63 6.46 -11.39
C GLY A 93 -2.20 6.59 -9.99
N GLY A 94 -2.95 5.59 -9.55
CA GLY A 94 -3.49 5.50 -8.20
C GLY A 94 -2.58 4.68 -7.26
N ASP A 95 -3.14 4.23 -6.14
CA ASP A 95 -2.42 3.49 -5.09
C ASP A 95 -1.74 2.21 -5.62
N GLY A 96 -2.34 1.50 -6.58
CA GLY A 96 -1.70 0.35 -7.24
C GLY A 96 -0.40 0.72 -7.96
N MET A 97 -0.30 1.91 -8.59
CA MET A 97 0.95 2.38 -9.21
C MET A 97 1.98 2.84 -8.17
N VAL A 98 1.54 3.34 -7.03
CA VAL A 98 2.41 3.61 -5.88
C VAL A 98 3.01 2.30 -5.37
N ALA A 99 2.18 1.27 -5.19
CA ALA A 99 2.62 -0.07 -4.79
C ALA A 99 3.61 -0.67 -5.79
N LEU A 100 3.35 -0.53 -7.12
CA LEU A 100 4.29 -0.95 -8.16
C LEU A 100 5.63 -0.22 -8.03
N GLY A 101 5.59 1.11 -7.95
CA GLY A 101 6.80 1.93 -7.81
C GLY A 101 7.60 1.56 -6.56
N ALA A 102 6.93 1.38 -5.44
CA ALA A 102 7.52 0.95 -4.19
C ALA A 102 8.21 -0.43 -4.31
N ASN A 103 7.55 -1.40 -4.94
CA ASN A 103 8.13 -2.73 -5.19
C ASN A 103 9.25 -2.72 -6.24
N ALA A 104 9.29 -1.72 -7.13
CA ALA A 104 10.38 -1.56 -8.08
C ALA A 104 11.65 -0.98 -7.44
N VAL A 105 11.50 0.04 -6.55
CA VAL A 105 12.65 0.79 -6.03
C VAL A 105 12.89 0.61 -4.52
N GLY A 106 11.99 -0.01 -3.77
CA GLY A 106 12.05 -0.09 -2.31
C GLY A 106 13.38 -0.60 -1.73
N CYS A 107 14.02 -1.56 -2.39
CA CYS A 107 15.32 -2.10 -1.97
C CYS A 107 16.53 -1.37 -2.61
N SER A 108 16.32 -0.53 -3.61
CA SER A 108 17.41 0.10 -4.38
C SER A 108 17.88 1.42 -3.79
N GLY A 109 17.10 2.01 -2.89
CA GLY A 109 17.34 3.34 -2.34
C GLY A 109 17.11 4.48 -3.36
N LYS A 110 16.53 4.19 -4.54
CA LYS A 110 16.17 5.20 -5.55
C LYS A 110 14.89 5.93 -5.12
N PRO A 111 14.84 7.26 -5.28
CA PRO A 111 13.64 8.01 -4.93
C PRO A 111 12.49 7.78 -5.91
N LEU A 112 11.27 7.70 -5.35
CA LEU A 112 10.00 7.56 -6.06
C LEU A 112 9.27 8.90 -6.13
N GLY A 113 8.96 9.39 -7.32
CA GLY A 113 8.00 10.47 -7.56
C GLY A 113 6.60 9.90 -7.78
N ILE A 114 5.58 10.59 -7.29
CA ILE A 114 4.18 10.14 -7.40
C ILE A 114 3.34 11.21 -8.09
N VAL A 115 2.72 10.85 -9.20
CA VAL A 115 1.69 11.64 -9.89
C VAL A 115 0.35 10.93 -9.67
N ALA A 116 -0.34 11.33 -8.60
CA ALA A 116 -1.54 10.67 -8.09
C ALA A 116 -2.79 11.10 -8.89
N ILE A 117 -3.29 10.20 -9.76
CA ILE A 117 -4.44 10.42 -10.64
C ILE A 117 -5.50 9.31 -10.57
N GLY A 118 -5.40 8.43 -9.58
CA GLY A 118 -6.37 7.37 -9.31
C GLY A 118 -7.65 7.86 -8.63
N SER A 119 -8.53 6.94 -8.29
CA SER A 119 -9.79 7.23 -7.58
C SER A 119 -9.60 7.38 -6.07
N GLY A 120 -8.69 6.63 -5.46
CA GLY A 120 -8.37 6.66 -4.02
C GLY A 120 -7.26 7.67 -3.73
N ASN A 121 -6.06 7.35 -4.13
CA ASN A 121 -4.82 8.10 -3.87
C ASN A 121 -4.54 8.27 -2.37
N ASP A 122 -4.82 7.23 -1.60
CA ASP A 122 -4.77 7.27 -0.14
C ASP A 122 -3.36 7.51 0.40
N PHE A 123 -2.36 6.87 -0.23
CA PHE A 123 -0.96 7.11 0.11
C PHE A 123 -0.52 8.56 -0.16
N ALA A 124 -0.87 9.08 -1.34
CA ALA A 124 -0.54 10.47 -1.69
C ALA A 124 -1.22 11.48 -0.77
N ARG A 125 -2.49 11.23 -0.37
CA ARG A 125 -3.21 12.04 0.62
C ARG A 125 -2.53 12.00 1.99
N GLY A 126 -2.09 10.82 2.42
CA GLY A 126 -1.39 10.65 3.69
C GLY A 126 -0.07 11.42 3.77
N LEU A 127 0.55 11.69 2.62
CA LEU A 127 1.77 12.49 2.48
C LEU A 127 1.51 13.95 2.06
N ASP A 128 0.25 14.42 2.03
CA ASP A 128 -0.12 15.75 1.52
C ASP A 128 0.41 16.05 0.09
N LEU A 129 0.63 15.01 -0.72
CA LEU A 129 1.05 15.18 -2.11
C LEU A 129 -0.11 15.68 -2.99
N PRO A 130 0.18 16.38 -4.10
CA PRO A 130 -0.84 16.82 -5.03
C PRO A 130 -1.66 15.65 -5.61
N VAL A 131 -2.98 15.67 -5.43
CA VAL A 131 -3.92 14.67 -5.96
C VAL A 131 -4.71 15.27 -7.12
N ASN A 132 -4.76 14.59 -8.26
CA ASN A 132 -5.40 15.04 -9.50
C ASN A 132 -4.89 16.40 -9.99
N ARG A 133 -3.63 16.72 -9.72
CA ARG A 133 -2.94 17.95 -10.12
C ARG A 133 -1.60 17.60 -10.76
N VAL A 134 -1.66 17.18 -12.03
CA VAL A 134 -0.51 16.63 -12.75
C VAL A 134 0.66 17.62 -12.79
N GLU A 135 0.42 18.85 -13.24
CA GLU A 135 1.45 19.87 -13.39
C GLU A 135 2.12 20.20 -12.05
N THR A 136 1.33 20.38 -10.99
CA THR A 136 1.85 20.65 -9.63
C THR A 136 2.67 19.50 -9.08
N ALA A 137 2.25 18.26 -9.35
CA ALA A 137 3.01 17.06 -8.95
C ALA A 137 4.35 16.99 -9.68
N VAL A 138 4.35 17.18 -11.01
CA VAL A 138 5.55 17.18 -11.82
C VAL A 138 6.51 18.31 -11.43
N GLU A 139 6.01 19.52 -11.19
CA GLU A 139 6.84 20.64 -10.69
C GLU A 139 7.52 20.31 -9.35
N GLY A 140 6.77 19.71 -8.42
CA GLY A 140 7.32 19.25 -7.14
C GLY A 140 8.41 18.18 -7.30
N ILE A 141 8.19 17.19 -8.17
CA ILE A 141 9.15 16.14 -8.49
C ILE A 141 10.40 16.72 -9.14
N VAL A 142 10.25 17.56 -10.16
CA VAL A 142 11.39 18.24 -10.82
C VAL A 142 12.19 19.06 -9.82
N GLY A 143 11.51 19.82 -8.97
CA GLY A 143 12.15 20.58 -7.91
C GLY A 143 12.94 19.69 -6.94
N ALA A 144 12.42 18.52 -6.59
CA ALA A 144 13.11 17.54 -5.74
C ALA A 144 14.34 16.94 -6.45
N ILE A 145 14.22 16.57 -7.73
CA ILE A 145 15.34 16.06 -8.56
C ILE A 145 16.46 17.09 -8.63
N VAL A 146 16.13 18.35 -8.97
CA VAL A 146 17.13 19.43 -9.11
C VAL A 146 17.86 19.72 -7.79
N ARG A 147 17.18 19.61 -6.67
CA ARG A 147 17.78 19.80 -5.34
C ARG A 147 18.40 18.54 -4.75
N GLY A 148 18.16 17.36 -5.34
CA GLY A 148 18.57 16.08 -4.79
C GLY A 148 17.86 15.73 -3.47
N THR A 149 16.62 16.20 -3.27
CA THR A 149 15.89 16.07 -2.00
C THR A 149 14.79 15.01 -2.05
N HIS A 150 14.59 14.30 -0.95
CA HIS A 150 13.51 13.33 -0.75
C HIS A 150 13.15 13.27 0.74
N ILE A 151 12.00 12.69 1.04
CA ILE A 151 11.62 12.27 2.40
C ILE A 151 11.76 10.75 2.50
N ASP A 152 12.20 10.26 3.66
CA ASP A 152 12.22 8.82 3.94
C ASP A 152 10.88 8.41 4.55
N VAL A 153 10.30 7.34 4.01
CA VAL A 153 8.97 6.83 4.36
C VAL A 153 9.06 5.35 4.65
N ASP A 154 8.53 4.93 5.77
CA ASP A 154 8.41 3.52 6.13
C ASP A 154 7.48 2.78 5.18
N MET A 155 7.69 1.48 5.06
CA MET A 155 6.84 0.56 4.31
C MET A 155 6.59 -0.70 5.10
N GLY A 156 5.47 -1.35 4.86
CA GLY A 156 5.30 -2.72 5.27
C GLY A 156 5.95 -3.67 4.27
N LEU A 157 6.68 -4.66 4.76
CA LEU A 157 7.16 -5.80 3.99
C LEU A 157 6.45 -7.05 4.45
N VAL A 158 5.70 -7.71 3.57
CA VAL A 158 5.06 -9.00 3.82
C VAL A 158 5.85 -10.12 3.16
N THR A 159 6.17 -11.16 3.94
CA THR A 159 6.90 -12.35 3.48
C THR A 159 6.19 -13.62 3.94
N SER A 160 6.28 -14.69 3.14
CA SER A 160 5.82 -16.00 3.59
C SER A 160 6.64 -16.48 4.79
N LEU A 161 5.96 -17.07 5.78
CA LEU A 161 6.66 -17.87 6.78
C LEU A 161 6.99 -19.24 6.17
N PRO A 162 8.17 -19.82 6.50
CA PRO A 162 8.46 -21.21 6.13
C PRO A 162 7.39 -22.16 6.70
N ASP A 163 7.01 -23.18 5.95
CA ASP A 163 5.93 -24.14 6.23
C ASP A 163 6.10 -24.99 7.52
N GLY A 164 6.67 -24.46 8.55
CA GLY A 164 6.86 -25.12 9.85
C GLY A 164 5.63 -25.15 10.77
N HIS A 165 4.53 -24.51 10.40
CA HIS A 165 3.31 -24.36 11.23
C HIS A 165 2.02 -24.62 10.43
N ALA A 166 2.07 -25.42 9.38
CA ALA A 166 0.85 -25.99 8.82
C ALA A 166 0.29 -26.96 9.88
N ILE A 167 -0.79 -26.57 10.55
CA ILE A 167 -1.58 -27.49 11.36
C ILE A 167 -2.07 -28.56 10.39
N ASP A 168 -1.66 -29.80 10.66
CA ASP A 168 -1.98 -31.00 9.91
C ASP A 168 -3.51 -31.08 9.69
N SER A 169 -3.97 -30.64 8.53
CA SER A 169 -5.36 -30.85 8.12
C SER A 169 -5.45 -32.31 7.69
N THR A 170 -6.02 -33.14 8.55
CA THR A 170 -6.30 -34.56 8.36
C THR A 170 -7.35 -34.85 7.28
N ASP A 171 -7.36 -34.11 6.19
CA ASP A 171 -8.18 -34.40 5.02
C ASP A 171 -7.26 -34.62 3.81
N GLY A 172 -7.14 -35.88 3.41
CA GLY A 172 -6.16 -36.42 2.48
C GLY A 172 -6.33 -36.00 1.01
N THR A 173 -6.48 -34.74 0.75
CA THR A 173 -6.31 -34.14 -0.59
C THR A 173 -4.96 -33.42 -0.64
N ASP A 174 -4.02 -34.09 -1.29
CA ASP A 174 -2.67 -33.62 -1.60
C ASP A 174 -2.74 -32.38 -2.52
N VAL A 175 -2.94 -31.20 -1.94
CA VAL A 175 -2.84 -29.92 -2.63
C VAL A 175 -1.49 -29.30 -2.25
N SER A 176 -0.41 -29.97 -2.63
CA SER A 176 0.90 -29.32 -2.79
C SER A 176 0.89 -28.43 -4.03
N GLN A 177 -0.01 -27.44 -4.08
CA GLN A 177 0.19 -26.31 -4.96
C GLN A 177 1.39 -25.55 -4.41
N SER A 178 2.51 -25.61 -5.12
CA SER A 178 3.70 -24.80 -4.91
C SER A 178 3.27 -23.32 -4.85
N ARG A 179 2.95 -22.85 -3.63
CA ARG A 179 2.61 -21.44 -3.40
C ARG A 179 3.89 -20.65 -3.64
N SER A 180 3.87 -19.75 -4.61
CA SER A 180 4.99 -18.84 -4.82
C SER A 180 5.28 -18.08 -3.52
N PRO A 181 6.55 -17.98 -3.09
CA PRO A 181 6.88 -17.26 -1.86
C PRO A 181 6.46 -15.79 -1.98
N ILE A 182 5.82 -15.29 -0.94
CA ILE A 182 5.46 -13.89 -0.82
C ILE A 182 6.72 -13.12 -0.42
N ASP A 183 7.03 -12.06 -1.14
CA ASP A 183 8.06 -11.06 -0.82
C ASP A 183 7.63 -9.76 -1.46
N ARG A 184 6.84 -8.95 -0.72
CA ARG A 184 6.17 -7.80 -1.29
C ARG A 184 6.11 -6.62 -0.32
N TYR A 185 6.50 -5.45 -0.81
CA TYR A 185 6.28 -4.19 -0.11
C TYR A 185 4.86 -3.69 -0.32
N TYR A 186 4.30 -3.06 0.71
CA TYR A 186 3.07 -2.29 0.62
C TYR A 186 3.26 -0.92 1.30
N ALA A 187 2.64 0.08 0.71
CA ALA A 187 2.73 1.47 1.15
C ALA A 187 1.58 1.86 2.09
N GLY A 188 0.41 1.29 1.87
CA GLY A 188 -0.83 1.57 2.59
C GLY A 188 -1.14 0.55 3.67
N MET A 189 -1.81 -0.55 3.31
CA MET A 189 -2.32 -1.55 4.25
C MET A 189 -2.21 -2.96 3.71
N LEU A 190 -1.92 -3.91 4.62
CA LEU A 190 -2.12 -5.34 4.42
C LEU A 190 -3.45 -5.72 5.08
N SER A 191 -4.40 -6.14 4.29
CA SER A 191 -5.74 -6.57 4.66
C SER A 191 -5.80 -8.09 4.77
N CYS A 192 -6.24 -8.61 5.92
CA CYS A 192 -6.26 -10.05 6.23
C CYS A 192 -7.68 -10.58 6.50
N GLY A 193 -8.71 -9.73 6.51
CA GLY A 193 -10.07 -10.09 6.91
C GLY A 193 -11.13 -9.56 5.96
N LEU A 194 -12.19 -9.00 6.52
CA LEU A 194 -13.34 -8.42 5.79
C LEU A 194 -12.91 -7.43 4.72
N ASP A 195 -11.95 -6.58 5.02
CA ASP A 195 -11.37 -5.60 4.10
C ASP A 195 -10.68 -6.26 2.89
N ALA A 196 -10.01 -7.40 3.09
CA ALA A 196 -9.47 -8.21 2.01
C ALA A 196 -10.59 -8.83 1.14
N SER A 197 -11.62 -9.38 1.76
CA SER A 197 -12.79 -9.94 1.05
C SER A 197 -13.52 -8.88 0.22
N ILE A 198 -13.68 -7.66 0.76
CA ILE A 198 -14.27 -6.52 0.04
C ILE A 198 -13.42 -6.16 -1.18
N ASN A 199 -12.11 -6.05 -1.03
CA ASN A 199 -11.20 -5.72 -2.12
C ASN A 199 -11.19 -6.81 -3.20
N ASP A 200 -11.10 -8.08 -2.81
CA ASP A 200 -11.12 -9.22 -3.73
C ASP A 200 -12.43 -9.27 -4.53
N ARG A 201 -13.58 -9.14 -3.85
CA ARG A 201 -14.89 -9.09 -4.51
C ARG A 201 -15.03 -7.89 -5.44
N ALA A 202 -14.56 -6.70 -5.04
CA ALA A 202 -14.61 -5.51 -5.87
C ALA A 202 -13.76 -5.67 -7.14
N ASN A 203 -12.59 -6.29 -7.03
CA ASN A 203 -11.69 -6.55 -8.16
C ASN A 203 -12.29 -7.54 -9.18
N HIS A 204 -13.07 -8.54 -8.71
CA HIS A 204 -13.75 -9.51 -9.56
C HIS A 204 -15.14 -9.07 -10.04
N SER A 205 -15.63 -7.90 -9.65
CA SER A 205 -16.96 -7.40 -10.03
C SER A 205 -16.94 -6.78 -11.43
N HIS A 206 -18.01 -7.05 -12.20
CA HIS A 206 -18.23 -6.50 -13.55
C HIS A 206 -18.95 -5.14 -13.57
N LEU A 207 -19.23 -4.52 -12.42
CA LEU A 207 -19.89 -3.21 -12.35
C LEU A 207 -19.00 -2.12 -12.96
N PRO A 208 -19.55 -1.17 -13.71
CA PRO A 208 -18.78 -0.23 -14.53
C PRO A 208 -18.07 0.89 -13.73
N ASN A 209 -18.49 1.14 -12.49
CA ASN A 209 -17.96 2.22 -11.64
C ASN A 209 -17.21 1.63 -10.44
N GLY A 210 -15.94 2.03 -10.25
CA GLY A 210 -15.08 1.54 -9.16
C GLY A 210 -15.68 1.79 -7.76
N SER A 211 -16.20 2.98 -7.50
CA SER A 211 -16.84 3.32 -6.22
C SER A 211 -18.12 2.50 -5.99
N LEU A 212 -18.92 2.25 -7.05
CA LEU A 212 -20.13 1.42 -6.96
C LEU A 212 -19.78 -0.05 -6.72
N ARG A 213 -18.72 -0.56 -7.35
CA ARG A 213 -18.22 -1.92 -7.11
C ARG A 213 -17.80 -2.12 -5.67
N TYR A 214 -17.02 -1.17 -5.15
CA TYR A 214 -16.56 -1.22 -3.77
C TYR A 214 -17.74 -1.14 -2.79
N PHE A 215 -18.68 -0.22 -2.99
CA PHE A 215 -19.87 -0.10 -2.16
C PHE A 215 -20.74 -1.38 -2.18
N ALA A 216 -20.96 -1.95 -3.35
CA ALA A 216 -21.70 -3.22 -3.47
C ALA A 216 -20.98 -4.37 -2.76
N ALA A 217 -19.64 -4.45 -2.88
CA ALA A 217 -18.83 -5.43 -2.17
C ALA A 217 -18.93 -5.26 -0.64
N VAL A 218 -18.85 -4.03 -0.14
CA VAL A 218 -19.05 -3.72 1.29
C VAL A 218 -20.39 -4.23 1.80
N ILE A 219 -21.49 -3.91 1.10
CA ILE A 219 -22.84 -4.34 1.51
C ILE A 219 -22.95 -5.87 1.57
N VAL A 220 -22.44 -6.57 0.56
CA VAL A 220 -22.47 -8.04 0.53
C VAL A 220 -21.64 -8.64 1.65
N GLU A 221 -20.42 -8.17 1.85
CA GLU A 221 -19.56 -8.71 2.90
C GLU A 221 -20.09 -8.41 4.32
N LEU A 222 -20.70 -7.24 4.54
CA LEU A 222 -21.33 -6.90 5.82
C LEU A 222 -22.53 -7.82 6.15
N THR A 223 -23.23 -8.33 5.14
CA THR A 223 -24.35 -9.27 5.37
C THR A 223 -23.91 -10.71 5.64
N HIS A 224 -22.65 -11.05 5.33
CA HIS A 224 -22.06 -12.37 5.47
C HIS A 224 -20.80 -12.37 6.33
N MET A 225 -20.72 -11.44 7.29
CA MET A 225 -19.53 -11.30 8.15
C MET A 225 -19.21 -12.62 8.86
N LYS A 226 -17.95 -13.03 8.71
CA LYS A 226 -17.37 -14.18 9.40
C LYS A 226 -16.42 -13.69 10.48
N SER A 227 -16.17 -14.54 11.47
CA SER A 227 -15.14 -14.30 12.49
C SER A 227 -13.95 -15.21 12.20
N TYR A 228 -12.94 -14.64 11.56
CA TYR A 228 -11.73 -15.35 11.17
C TYR A 228 -10.80 -15.55 12.38
N GLY A 229 -10.11 -16.68 12.41
CA GLY A 229 -9.16 -17.01 13.46
C GLY A 229 -7.73 -16.70 13.09
N TYR A 230 -7.08 -15.82 13.84
CA TYR A 230 -5.69 -15.43 13.67
C TYR A 230 -4.89 -15.75 14.94
N HIS A 231 -3.77 -16.44 14.81
CA HIS A 231 -2.76 -16.52 15.84
C HIS A 231 -1.66 -15.52 15.51
N ILE A 232 -1.41 -14.56 16.37
CA ILE A 232 -0.42 -13.52 16.18
C ILE A 232 0.72 -13.63 17.16
N LYS A 233 1.93 -13.33 16.67
CA LYS A 233 3.12 -13.09 17.48
C LYS A 233 3.75 -11.78 17.03
N ALA A 234 3.66 -10.76 17.85
CA ALA A 234 4.01 -9.39 17.51
C ALA A 234 5.09 -8.83 18.44
N THR A 235 6.08 -8.15 17.85
CA THR A 235 7.01 -7.28 18.60
C THR A 235 6.43 -5.88 18.65
N LEU A 236 6.06 -5.41 19.85
CA LEU A 236 5.44 -4.12 20.05
C LEU A 236 6.46 -2.96 19.96
N ALA A 237 5.96 -1.73 19.95
CA ALA A 237 6.78 -0.51 19.84
C ALA A 237 7.82 -0.39 20.96
N ASP A 238 7.52 -0.88 22.18
CA ASP A 238 8.43 -0.89 23.33
C ASP A 238 9.44 -2.06 23.32
N GLY A 239 9.34 -2.95 22.34
CA GLY A 239 10.19 -4.13 22.19
C GLY A 239 9.68 -5.37 22.93
N SER A 240 8.56 -5.30 23.64
CA SER A 240 7.92 -6.48 24.23
C SER A 240 7.29 -7.36 23.14
N VAL A 241 7.19 -8.66 23.41
CA VAL A 241 6.55 -9.63 22.51
C VAL A 241 5.19 -10.01 23.09
N GLU A 242 4.18 -9.90 22.26
CA GLU A 242 2.82 -10.36 22.55
C GLU A 242 2.46 -11.52 21.63
N GLU A 243 1.95 -12.60 22.20
CA GLU A 243 1.50 -13.78 21.45
C GLU A 243 0.10 -14.15 21.93
N ARG A 244 -0.88 -14.21 21.02
CA ARG A 244 -2.26 -14.54 21.32
C ARG A 244 -3.09 -14.86 20.09
N ASP A 245 -4.26 -15.42 20.32
CA ASP A 245 -5.30 -15.58 19.30
C ASP A 245 -6.21 -14.35 19.25
N ILE A 246 -6.62 -14.00 18.04
CA ILE A 246 -7.62 -12.97 17.75
C ILE A 246 -8.69 -13.60 16.86
N ILE A 247 -9.93 -13.59 17.32
CA ILE A 247 -11.09 -13.99 16.50
C ILE A 247 -11.80 -12.71 16.08
N SER A 248 -11.65 -12.37 14.80
CA SER A 248 -12.08 -11.06 14.32
C SER A 248 -12.59 -11.12 12.87
N PRO A 249 -13.63 -10.35 12.54
CA PRO A 249 -14.01 -10.16 11.15
C PRO A 249 -12.99 -9.33 10.34
N LEU A 250 -12.21 -8.47 11.01
CA LEU A 250 -11.24 -7.57 10.38
C LEU A 250 -9.91 -7.65 11.10
N LEU A 251 -8.84 -7.89 10.35
CA LEU A 251 -7.46 -7.74 10.81
C LEU A 251 -6.67 -7.03 9.71
N THR A 252 -6.09 -5.89 10.05
CA THR A 252 -5.34 -5.05 9.12
C THR A 252 -4.00 -4.65 9.74
N VAL A 253 -2.92 -4.75 8.97
CA VAL A 253 -1.60 -4.21 9.34
C VAL A 253 -1.34 -2.98 8.50
N ALA A 254 -1.52 -1.81 9.10
CA ALA A 254 -1.51 -0.52 8.44
C ALA A 254 -0.15 0.18 8.53
N ASN A 255 0.32 0.73 7.43
CA ASN A 255 1.40 1.69 7.33
C ASN A 255 0.86 3.11 7.12
N SER A 256 -0.30 3.24 6.48
CA SER A 256 -0.99 4.50 6.22
C SER A 256 -2.29 4.62 7.01
N ARG A 257 -2.83 5.84 7.06
CA ARG A 257 -4.10 6.12 7.78
C ARG A 257 -5.33 5.67 7.02
N HIS A 258 -5.30 5.78 5.68
CA HIS A 258 -6.49 5.70 4.84
C HIS A 258 -6.51 4.45 3.97
N ILE A 259 -7.72 3.96 3.69
CA ILE A 259 -8.01 2.92 2.73
C ILE A 259 -9.27 3.27 1.94
N GLY A 260 -9.35 2.83 0.68
CA GLY A 260 -10.58 2.88 -0.10
C GLY A 260 -11.10 4.27 -0.46
N GLY A 261 -10.20 5.27 -0.56
CA GLY A 261 -10.55 6.62 -1.00
C GLY A 261 -10.94 7.56 0.13
N GLY A 262 -10.26 7.48 1.27
CA GLY A 262 -10.37 8.43 2.37
C GLY A 262 -11.02 7.89 3.64
N ILE A 263 -11.28 6.60 3.74
CA ILE A 263 -11.71 5.94 4.98
C ILE A 263 -10.50 5.83 5.90
N GLU A 264 -10.55 6.47 7.07
CA GLU A 264 -9.44 6.51 8.03
C GLU A 264 -9.54 5.33 9.01
N VAL A 265 -8.93 4.21 8.65
CA VAL A 265 -8.91 2.97 9.45
C VAL A 265 -7.88 3.04 10.58
N SER A 266 -6.74 3.66 10.33
CA SER A 266 -5.65 3.78 11.30
C SER A 266 -5.21 5.24 11.49
N PRO A 267 -5.97 6.06 12.23
CA PRO A 267 -5.71 7.49 12.36
C PRO A 267 -4.40 7.86 13.04
N TYR A 268 -3.76 6.91 13.72
CA TYR A 268 -2.49 7.13 14.42
C TYR A 268 -1.26 6.70 13.62
N SER A 269 -1.43 6.07 12.45
CA SER A 269 -0.33 5.66 11.59
C SER A 269 0.54 6.85 11.16
N ARG A 270 1.85 6.60 11.15
CA ARG A 270 2.89 7.58 10.74
C ARG A 270 3.85 6.88 9.80
N PHE A 271 4.29 7.58 8.79
CA PHE A 271 5.18 7.06 7.75
C PHE A 271 6.68 7.09 8.07
N ALA A 272 7.08 7.48 9.29
CA ALA A 272 8.50 7.66 9.61
C ALA A 272 8.79 7.41 11.09
N ASP A 273 8.24 6.36 11.67
CA ASP A 273 8.48 5.98 13.06
C ASP A 273 8.95 4.53 13.25
N GLY A 274 9.16 3.81 12.14
CA GLY A 274 9.62 2.41 12.13
C GLY A 274 8.59 1.44 12.66
N LEU A 275 7.29 1.79 12.63
CA LEU A 275 6.21 1.01 13.20
C LEU A 275 5.07 0.82 12.17
N LEU A 276 4.33 -0.26 12.36
CA LEU A 276 3.05 -0.53 11.70
C LEU A 276 1.95 -0.54 12.76
N ASP A 277 0.73 -0.33 12.34
CA ASP A 277 -0.44 -0.33 13.21
C ASP A 277 -1.30 -1.56 12.93
N LEU A 278 -1.38 -2.48 13.90
CA LEU A 278 -2.30 -3.60 13.88
C LEU A 278 -3.67 -3.11 14.36
N VAL A 279 -4.68 -3.28 13.51
CA VAL A 279 -6.08 -2.90 13.79
C VAL A 279 -6.98 -4.13 13.60
N TRP A 280 -7.89 -4.36 14.55
CA TRP A 280 -8.85 -5.47 14.47
C TRP A 280 -10.19 -5.06 15.09
N LEU A 281 -11.25 -5.83 14.78
CA LEU A 281 -12.54 -5.76 15.47
C LEU A 281 -12.58 -6.78 16.61
N ASP A 282 -12.99 -6.36 17.81
CA ASP A 282 -13.08 -7.24 18.98
C ASP A 282 -14.30 -8.18 18.91
N HIS A 283 -15.27 -7.88 18.06
CA HIS A 283 -16.47 -8.71 17.82
C HIS A 283 -17.11 -8.36 16.48
N VAL A 284 -18.06 -9.20 16.05
CA VAL A 284 -18.90 -8.90 14.87
C VAL A 284 -19.84 -7.75 15.23
N PRO A 285 -19.69 -6.57 14.59
CA PRO A 285 -20.49 -5.40 14.96
C PRO A 285 -21.96 -5.58 14.53
N ASN A 286 -22.86 -5.12 15.37
CA ASN A 286 -24.28 -5.02 15.03
C ASN A 286 -24.51 -3.85 14.04
N PHE A 287 -25.72 -3.75 13.45
CA PHE A 287 -26.02 -2.73 12.45
C PHE A 287 -25.77 -1.29 12.92
N ARG A 288 -26.07 -0.99 14.20
CA ARG A 288 -25.84 0.36 14.74
C ARG A 288 -24.36 0.67 14.89
N GLU A 289 -23.57 -0.31 15.31
CA GLU A 289 -22.11 -0.22 15.41
C GLU A 289 -21.48 -0.06 14.02
N CYS A 290 -22.00 -0.75 13.00
CA CYS A 290 -21.55 -0.55 11.61
C CYS A 290 -21.80 0.88 11.13
N VAL A 291 -22.99 1.44 11.38
CA VAL A 291 -23.32 2.82 10.99
C VAL A 291 -22.43 3.82 11.76
N ASP A 292 -22.24 3.61 13.06
CA ASP A 292 -21.34 4.46 13.87
C ASP A 292 -19.89 4.35 13.41
N ALA A 293 -19.40 3.14 13.12
CA ALA A 293 -18.06 2.90 12.61
C ALA A 293 -17.81 3.63 11.26
N VAL A 294 -18.75 3.52 10.31
CA VAL A 294 -18.66 4.23 9.03
C VAL A 294 -18.63 5.74 9.24
N ALA A 295 -19.52 6.28 10.09
CA ALA A 295 -19.54 7.71 10.39
C ALA A 295 -18.22 8.18 11.04
N ARG A 296 -17.65 7.38 11.93
CA ARG A 296 -16.37 7.68 12.60
C ARG A 296 -15.17 7.57 11.65
N ALA A 297 -15.18 6.59 10.73
CA ALA A 297 -14.11 6.35 9.78
C ALA A 297 -13.83 7.56 8.87
N TYR A 298 -14.87 8.27 8.45
CA TYR A 298 -14.72 9.50 7.65
C TYR A 298 -14.24 10.71 8.46
N HIS A 299 -14.18 10.61 9.79
CA HIS A 299 -13.74 11.69 10.68
C HIS A 299 -12.48 11.35 11.49
N GLY A 300 -11.78 10.26 11.15
CA GLY A 300 -10.57 9.82 11.86
C GLY A 300 -10.80 9.42 13.32
N ARG A 301 -12.00 8.93 13.66
CA ARG A 301 -12.39 8.58 15.02
C ARG A 301 -12.73 7.11 15.19
N LEU A 302 -12.36 6.27 14.23
CA LEU A 302 -12.71 4.85 14.23
C LEU A 302 -12.21 4.13 15.48
N LEU A 303 -10.95 4.31 15.85
CA LEU A 303 -10.30 3.69 17.02
C LEU A 303 -10.77 4.25 18.37
N GLY A 304 -11.62 5.26 18.37
CA GLY A 304 -12.33 5.72 19.58
C GLY A 304 -13.60 4.93 19.89
N SER A 305 -13.95 3.95 19.05
CA SER A 305 -15.04 2.99 19.31
C SER A 305 -14.50 1.82 20.14
N HIS A 306 -15.29 1.34 21.11
CA HIS A 306 -14.97 0.14 21.91
C HIS A 306 -14.96 -1.16 21.06
N ALA A 307 -15.41 -1.11 19.82
CA ALA A 307 -15.43 -2.27 18.92
C ALA A 307 -14.08 -2.56 18.26
N PHE A 308 -13.12 -1.63 18.34
CA PHE A 308 -11.83 -1.76 17.67
C PHE A 308 -10.69 -1.91 18.67
N GLY A 309 -9.86 -2.93 18.45
CA GLY A 309 -8.54 -3.05 19.06
C GLY A 309 -7.47 -2.42 18.18
N TRP A 310 -6.39 -1.95 18.78
CA TRP A 310 -5.28 -1.32 18.10
C TRP A 310 -3.97 -1.50 18.87
N LYS A 311 -2.88 -1.80 18.16
CA LYS A 311 -1.52 -1.92 18.70
C LYS A 311 -0.49 -1.44 17.67
N ARG A 312 0.60 -0.85 18.14
CA ARG A 312 1.77 -0.53 17.34
C ARG A 312 2.78 -1.67 17.39
N VAL A 313 3.23 -2.11 16.23
CA VAL A 313 4.14 -3.24 16.08
C VAL A 313 5.33 -2.88 15.18
N ARG A 314 6.49 -3.45 15.49
CA ARG A 314 7.69 -3.41 14.62
C ARG A 314 7.63 -4.52 13.59
N ASP A 315 7.23 -5.70 14.04
CA ASP A 315 7.01 -6.88 13.23
C ASP A 315 5.88 -7.71 13.83
N ILE A 316 5.23 -8.51 12.99
CA ILE A 316 4.18 -9.43 13.38
C ILE A 316 4.21 -10.67 12.49
N GLU A 317 4.11 -11.84 13.11
CA GLU A 317 3.82 -13.10 12.47
C GLU A 317 2.33 -13.39 12.62
N ILE A 318 1.67 -13.73 11.52
CA ILE A 318 0.24 -14.02 11.48
C ILE A 318 0.07 -15.41 10.89
N THR A 319 -0.51 -16.29 11.68
CA THR A 319 -0.86 -17.66 11.27
C THR A 319 -2.35 -17.88 11.51
N ARG A 320 -2.88 -19.02 11.09
CA ARG A 320 -4.26 -19.39 11.40
C ARG A 320 -4.37 -19.86 12.86
N ALA A 321 -5.38 -19.39 13.59
CA ALA A 321 -5.75 -19.96 14.89
C ALA A 321 -6.54 -21.26 14.72
N THR A 322 -6.64 -22.05 15.80
CA THR A 322 -7.43 -23.28 15.84
C THR A 322 -8.94 -23.00 15.84
N GLU A 323 -9.33 -21.88 16.42
CA GLU A 323 -10.73 -21.42 16.48
C GLU A 323 -11.00 -20.33 15.42
N GLY A 324 -12.25 -20.14 15.08
CA GLY A 324 -12.70 -19.18 14.08
C GLY A 324 -12.73 -19.72 12.65
N ASP A 325 -13.32 -18.95 11.74
CA ASP A 325 -13.36 -19.26 10.32
C ASP A 325 -11.97 -19.15 9.69
N GLU A 326 -11.79 -19.79 8.53
CA GLU A 326 -10.56 -19.66 7.76
C GLU A 326 -10.41 -18.24 7.20
N PRO A 327 -9.25 -17.58 7.48
CA PRO A 327 -8.98 -16.26 6.93
C PRO A 327 -9.01 -16.26 5.40
N PRO A 328 -9.51 -15.15 4.78
CA PRO A 328 -9.53 -15.03 3.33
C PRO A 328 -8.12 -14.84 2.75
N VAL A 329 -8.06 -14.61 1.44
CA VAL A 329 -6.83 -14.17 0.76
C VAL A 329 -6.30 -12.88 1.38
N LEU A 330 -4.99 -12.68 1.33
CA LEU A 330 -4.35 -11.44 1.75
C LEU A 330 -4.32 -10.45 0.59
N MET A 331 -4.65 -9.19 0.90
CA MET A 331 -4.60 -8.08 -0.05
C MET A 331 -3.67 -6.99 0.48
N ALA A 332 -2.73 -6.53 -0.33
CA ALA A 332 -1.86 -5.40 0.00
C ALA A 332 -2.10 -4.25 -0.99
N ASP A 333 -2.44 -3.07 -0.48
CA ASP A 333 -2.79 -1.89 -1.29
C ASP A 333 -3.87 -2.18 -2.36
N GLY A 334 -4.81 -3.11 -2.04
CA GLY A 334 -5.88 -3.53 -2.92
C GLY A 334 -5.51 -4.60 -3.95
N GLU A 335 -4.28 -5.10 -3.95
CA GLU A 335 -3.78 -6.15 -4.85
C GLU A 335 -3.62 -7.48 -4.11
N TYR A 336 -3.92 -8.59 -4.79
CA TYR A 336 -3.74 -9.93 -4.25
C TYR A 336 -2.26 -10.22 -3.91
N VAL A 337 -2.02 -10.79 -2.74
CA VAL A 337 -0.68 -11.14 -2.24
C VAL A 337 -0.50 -12.63 -2.04
N GLY A 338 -1.50 -13.31 -1.48
CA GLY A 338 -1.44 -14.73 -1.16
C GLY A 338 -2.31 -15.11 0.02
N HIS A 339 -1.81 -16.03 0.84
CA HIS A 339 -2.51 -16.58 2.02
C HIS A 339 -1.59 -16.61 3.23
N LEU A 340 -2.18 -16.73 4.43
CA LEU A 340 -1.43 -17.07 5.63
C LEU A 340 -0.72 -18.43 5.48
N PRO A 341 0.40 -18.67 6.20
CA PRO A 341 1.04 -17.81 7.20
C PRO A 341 2.02 -16.79 6.61
N VAL A 342 2.11 -15.62 7.24
CA VAL A 342 3.01 -14.53 6.82
C VAL A 342 3.71 -13.87 7.99
N LYS A 343 4.85 -13.26 7.70
CA LYS A 343 5.54 -12.30 8.55
C LYS A 343 5.46 -10.92 7.90
N VAL A 344 5.17 -9.92 8.71
CA VAL A 344 5.09 -8.52 8.29
C VAL A 344 6.08 -7.71 9.12
N LEU A 345 6.85 -6.85 8.45
CA LEU A 345 7.90 -6.02 9.05
C LEU A 345 7.68 -4.55 8.67
N ALA A 346 7.93 -3.63 9.62
CA ALA A 346 8.18 -2.24 9.26
C ALA A 346 9.58 -2.13 8.63
N LYS A 347 9.69 -1.47 7.49
CA LYS A 347 10.96 -1.22 6.77
C LYS A 347 11.13 0.27 6.49
N ASP A 348 12.24 0.81 6.98
CA ASP A 348 12.70 2.18 6.74
C ASP A 348 13.13 2.41 5.28
#